data_d575bd26ed2d893da13974ee94edf23e
#
_entry.id   d575bd26ed2d893da13974ee94edf23e
#
_cell.length_a   1.000
_cell.length_b   1.000
_cell.length_c   1.000
_cell.angle_alpha   90.00
_cell.angle_beta   90.00
_cell.angle_gamma   90.00
#
_symmetry.space_group_name_H-M   'P 1'
#
loop_
_entity.id
_entity.type
_entity.pdbx_description
1 polymer ?
#
loop_
_entity_poly.entity_id
_entity_poly.type
_entity_poly.pdbx_seq_one_letter_code
_entity_poly.pdbx_strand_id
1 'polypeptide(L)'
;MYPFLRLAWQMARARRATPMGVMDTQVTHHLCLPWDLDGFMELNNGRTLTLYDLGRFTSGQRIGLLAALRRRKWGLAVAGVSVRYRRRVTMFQRIEMRIVGWDERFFYIVQSMWVAGECTSQALLRTAVVAKGRSVPTGDVAAELNVDTVSPDLPAWVAAWIEAEGTRPWPPEGVLPEGHVPPSI
;
A
#
# COMPACT_ATOMS: atom_id res chain seq x y z
N MET A 1 -11.89 13.20 5.75
CA MET A 1 -12.58 12.85 4.50
C MET A 1 -11.57 12.36 3.47
N TYR A 2 -11.88 11.28 2.73
CA TYR A 2 -10.99 10.74 1.69
C TYR A 2 -10.97 11.67 0.46
N PRO A 3 -9.81 11.94 -0.17
CA PRO A 3 -9.67 12.96 -1.22
C PRO A 3 -10.07 12.43 -2.61
N PHE A 4 -11.35 12.15 -2.83
CA PHE A 4 -11.87 11.56 -4.07
C PHE A 4 -11.53 12.38 -5.33
N LEU A 5 -11.53 13.71 -5.26
CA LEU A 5 -11.17 14.55 -6.41
C LEU A 5 -9.70 14.37 -6.81
N ARG A 6 -8.79 14.27 -5.82
CA ARG A 6 -7.38 13.95 -6.08
C ARG A 6 -7.23 12.57 -6.69
N LEU A 7 -7.96 11.58 -6.15
CA LEU A 7 -7.95 10.23 -6.71
C LEU A 7 -8.42 10.25 -8.17
N ALA A 8 -9.55 10.88 -8.46
CA ALA A 8 -10.11 10.97 -9.83
C ALA A 8 -9.11 11.60 -10.81
N TRP A 9 -8.45 12.68 -10.40
CA TRP A 9 -7.44 13.35 -11.21
C TRP A 9 -6.20 12.47 -11.45
N GLN A 10 -5.67 11.85 -10.39
CA GLN A 10 -4.56 10.92 -10.49
C GLN A 10 -4.89 9.71 -11.38
N MET A 11 -6.10 9.17 -11.26
CA MET A 11 -6.56 8.06 -12.08
C MET A 11 -6.73 8.45 -13.55
N ALA A 12 -7.23 9.66 -13.83
CA ALA A 12 -7.32 10.17 -15.21
C ALA A 12 -5.94 10.30 -15.86
N ARG A 13 -4.93 10.74 -15.10
CA ARG A 13 -3.52 10.78 -15.55
C ARG A 13 -2.96 9.37 -15.76
N ALA A 14 -3.19 8.47 -14.80
CA ALA A 14 -2.69 7.09 -14.89
C ALA A 14 -3.24 6.33 -16.11
N ARG A 15 -4.50 6.58 -16.47
CA ARG A 15 -5.11 5.98 -17.69
C ARG A 15 -4.48 6.44 -18.99
N ARG A 16 -3.90 7.65 -19.01
CA ARG A 16 -3.22 8.23 -20.20
C ARG A 16 -1.72 7.94 -20.20
N ALA A 17 -1.17 7.46 -19.09
CA ALA A 17 0.24 7.12 -18.98
C ALA A 17 0.54 5.77 -19.61
N THR A 18 1.78 5.58 -20.02
CA THR A 18 2.26 4.29 -20.55
C THR A 18 2.03 3.18 -19.51
N PRO A 19 1.54 2.01 -19.93
CA PRO A 19 1.55 0.81 -19.08
C PRO A 19 2.93 0.56 -18.49
N MET A 20 2.99 -0.08 -17.33
CA MET A 20 4.25 -0.40 -16.66
C MET A 20 4.25 -1.83 -16.16
N GLY A 21 5.42 -2.40 -15.99
CA GLY A 21 5.62 -3.71 -15.38
C GLY A 21 5.25 -3.71 -13.90
N VAL A 22 4.91 -4.88 -13.36
CA VAL A 22 4.53 -5.04 -11.95
C VAL A 22 5.67 -4.63 -11.00
N MET A 23 6.93 -4.88 -11.41
CA MET A 23 8.12 -4.56 -10.61
C MET A 23 8.66 -3.14 -10.85
N ASP A 24 8.07 -2.37 -11.75
CA ASP A 24 8.51 -1.01 -12.04
C ASP A 24 8.15 -0.06 -10.90
N THR A 25 8.95 1.01 -10.76
CA THR A 25 8.69 2.06 -9.77
C THR A 25 7.71 3.08 -10.31
N GLN A 26 6.56 3.19 -9.66
CA GLN A 26 5.58 4.26 -9.92
C GLN A 26 5.96 5.52 -9.13
N VAL A 27 6.07 6.64 -9.84
CA VAL A 27 6.24 7.96 -9.22
C VAL A 27 4.95 8.77 -9.39
N THR A 28 4.48 9.35 -8.29
CA THR A 28 3.34 10.28 -8.27
C THR A 28 3.74 11.57 -7.56
N HIS A 29 3.10 12.68 -7.95
CA HIS A 29 3.31 13.97 -7.33
C HIS A 29 2.04 14.41 -6.61
N HIS A 30 2.19 14.79 -5.36
CA HIS A 30 1.10 15.28 -4.53
C HIS A 30 1.48 16.62 -3.90
N LEU A 31 0.48 17.45 -3.66
CA LEU A 31 0.61 18.67 -2.88
C LEU A 31 0.11 18.42 -1.46
N CYS A 32 0.90 18.83 -0.47
CA CYS A 32 0.41 18.98 0.88
C CYS A 32 -0.46 20.23 0.93
N LEU A 33 -1.73 20.07 1.21
CA LEU A 33 -2.68 21.17 1.26
C LEU A 33 -3.00 21.50 2.73
N PRO A 34 -3.54 22.68 3.05
CA PRO A 34 -3.80 23.08 4.43
C PRO A 34 -4.59 22.04 5.25
N TRP A 35 -5.52 21.32 4.62
CA TRP A 35 -6.33 20.28 5.28
C TRP A 35 -5.62 18.92 5.41
N ASP A 36 -4.39 18.82 4.92
CA ASP A 36 -3.53 17.65 5.14
C ASP A 36 -2.61 17.84 6.35
N LEU A 37 -2.56 19.06 6.89
CA LEU A 37 -1.74 19.42 8.04
C LEU A 37 -2.40 19.01 9.37
N ASP A 38 -1.57 18.79 10.37
CA ASP A 38 -1.99 18.61 11.75
C ASP A 38 -1.79 19.90 12.58
N GLY A 39 -2.00 19.80 13.89
CA GLY A 39 -1.83 20.93 14.82
C GLY A 39 -0.40 21.46 14.93
N PHE A 40 0.60 20.74 14.42
CA PHE A 40 1.99 21.17 14.35
C PHE A 40 2.36 21.78 12.98
N MET A 41 1.37 22.02 12.13
CA MET A 41 1.55 22.56 10.78
C MET A 41 2.44 21.69 9.87
N GLU A 42 2.38 20.38 10.07
CA GLU A 42 3.06 19.38 9.24
C GLU A 42 2.07 18.33 8.73
N LEU A 43 2.48 17.58 7.70
CA LEU A 43 1.64 16.55 7.11
C LEU A 43 1.24 15.53 8.18
N ASN A 44 -0.04 15.41 8.41
CA ASN A 44 -0.62 14.46 9.36
C ASN A 44 -0.27 13.02 8.97
N ASN A 45 0.07 12.19 9.96
CA ASN A 45 0.47 10.79 9.75
C ASN A 45 -0.59 9.96 9.01
N GLY A 46 -1.87 10.13 9.33
CA GLY A 46 -2.96 9.47 8.61
C GLY A 46 -3.11 9.98 7.17
N ARG A 47 -2.80 11.26 6.92
CA ARG A 47 -2.77 11.83 5.57
C ARG A 47 -1.61 11.30 4.74
N THR A 48 -0.44 11.05 5.36
CA THR A 48 0.66 10.35 4.70
C THR A 48 0.19 9.01 4.13
N LEU A 49 -0.51 8.20 4.93
CA LEU A 49 -1.07 6.92 4.46
C LEU A 49 -2.11 7.11 3.35
N THR A 50 -2.93 8.16 3.43
CA THR A 50 -3.90 8.49 2.38
C THR A 50 -3.20 8.85 1.06
N LEU A 51 -2.11 9.62 1.10
CA LEU A 51 -1.34 9.96 -0.10
C LEU A 51 -0.64 8.73 -0.70
N TYR A 52 -0.11 7.85 0.15
CA TYR A 52 0.39 6.54 -0.29
C TYR A 52 -0.68 5.71 -0.97
N ASP A 53 -1.92 5.73 -0.45
CA ASP A 53 -3.06 5.03 -1.07
C ASP A 53 -3.37 5.54 -2.48
N LEU A 54 -3.35 6.84 -2.71
CA LEU A 54 -3.49 7.43 -4.05
C LEU A 54 -2.40 6.91 -5.02
N GLY A 55 -1.16 6.78 -4.54
CA GLY A 55 -0.05 6.20 -5.31
C GLY A 55 -0.31 4.73 -5.69
N ARG A 56 -0.85 3.92 -4.77
CA ARG A 56 -1.19 2.52 -5.03
C ARG A 56 -2.29 2.37 -6.08
N PHE A 57 -3.33 3.19 -6.03
CA PHE A 57 -4.38 3.18 -7.06
C PHE A 57 -3.82 3.49 -8.45
N THR A 58 -2.96 4.49 -8.57
CA THR A 58 -2.36 4.83 -9.87
C THR A 58 -1.44 3.74 -10.41
N SER A 59 -0.65 3.12 -9.54
CA SER A 59 0.17 1.95 -9.90
C SER A 59 -0.73 0.78 -10.33
N GLY A 60 -1.73 0.41 -9.53
CA GLY A 60 -2.67 -0.67 -9.85
C GLY A 60 -3.41 -0.45 -11.19
N GLN A 61 -3.66 0.82 -11.56
CA GLN A 61 -4.21 1.14 -12.88
C GLN A 61 -3.20 0.85 -14.00
N ARG A 62 -1.94 1.24 -13.83
CA ARG A 62 -0.90 1.15 -14.88
C ARG A 62 -0.39 -0.27 -15.09
N ILE A 63 -0.31 -1.08 -14.01
CA ILE A 63 0.07 -2.51 -14.10
C ILE A 63 -1.09 -3.43 -14.51
N GLY A 64 -2.29 -2.90 -14.74
CA GLY A 64 -3.47 -3.69 -15.13
C GLY A 64 -4.22 -4.35 -13.96
N LEU A 65 -3.75 -4.21 -12.71
CA LEU A 65 -4.36 -4.84 -11.54
C LEU A 65 -5.83 -4.44 -11.37
N LEU A 66 -6.18 -3.15 -11.49
CA LEU A 66 -7.57 -2.70 -11.31
C LEU A 66 -8.52 -3.28 -12.38
N ALA A 67 -8.01 -3.54 -13.59
CA ALA A 67 -8.78 -4.22 -14.63
C ALA A 67 -8.98 -5.72 -14.29
N ALA A 68 -7.95 -6.39 -13.82
CA ALA A 68 -7.99 -7.77 -13.35
C ALA A 68 -8.97 -7.93 -12.18
N LEU A 69 -8.89 -7.07 -11.16
CA LEU A 69 -9.80 -7.08 -10.02
C LEU A 69 -11.27 -6.98 -10.44
N ARG A 70 -11.58 -6.06 -11.37
CA ARG A 70 -12.96 -5.91 -11.90
C ARG A 70 -13.41 -7.14 -12.67
N ARG A 71 -12.57 -7.66 -13.57
CA ARG A 71 -12.86 -8.82 -14.42
C ARG A 71 -13.12 -10.08 -13.61
N ARG A 72 -12.32 -10.29 -12.55
CA ARG A 72 -12.39 -11.45 -11.67
C ARG A 72 -13.33 -11.27 -10.47
N LYS A 73 -13.91 -10.08 -10.29
CA LYS A 73 -14.69 -9.71 -9.09
C LYS A 73 -13.88 -9.90 -7.80
N TRP A 74 -12.61 -9.54 -7.86
CA TRP A 74 -11.69 -9.56 -6.74
C TRP A 74 -11.69 -8.21 -6.02
N GLY A 75 -11.41 -8.23 -4.72
CA GLY A 75 -11.13 -7.06 -3.90
C GLY A 75 -9.65 -6.96 -3.56
N LEU A 76 -9.27 -5.84 -2.97
CA LEU A 76 -7.93 -5.61 -2.45
C LEU A 76 -8.03 -5.23 -0.98
N ALA A 77 -7.21 -5.84 -0.14
CA ALA A 77 -7.16 -5.57 1.29
C ALA A 77 -5.72 -5.28 1.73
N VAL A 78 -5.53 -4.23 2.52
CA VAL A 78 -4.28 -4.00 3.25
C VAL A 78 -4.34 -4.79 4.55
N ALA A 79 -3.47 -5.78 4.70
CA ALA A 79 -3.43 -6.67 5.85
C ALA A 79 -2.46 -6.20 6.95
N GLY A 80 -1.55 -5.31 6.62
CA GLY A 80 -0.61 -4.73 7.57
C GLY A 80 0.18 -3.60 6.97
N VAL A 81 0.66 -2.70 7.82
CA VAL A 81 1.51 -1.58 7.43
C VAL A 81 2.52 -1.26 8.53
N SER A 82 3.76 -1.02 8.13
CA SER A 82 4.80 -0.44 8.97
C SER A 82 5.29 0.85 8.33
N VAL A 83 5.29 1.95 9.08
CA VAL A 83 5.71 3.25 8.56
C VAL A 83 6.84 3.82 9.42
N ARG A 84 7.86 4.34 8.73
CA ARG A 84 8.95 5.09 9.35
C ARG A 84 8.88 6.54 8.90
N TYR A 85 8.67 7.45 9.83
CA TYR A 85 8.73 8.89 9.62
C TYR A 85 10.12 9.40 10.02
N ARG A 86 10.75 10.23 9.21
CA ARG A 86 12.11 10.73 9.43
C ARG A 86 12.25 12.24 9.34
N ARG A 87 11.41 12.91 8.56
CA ARG A 87 11.45 14.35 8.34
C ARG A 87 10.06 14.93 8.28
N ARG A 88 9.94 16.17 8.71
CA ARG A 88 8.70 16.95 8.60
C ARG A 88 8.41 17.25 7.14
N VAL A 89 7.14 17.25 6.80
CA VAL A 89 6.66 17.59 5.46
C VAL A 89 5.62 18.69 5.59
N THR A 90 5.91 19.84 5.01
CA THR A 90 5.04 21.02 5.06
C THR A 90 4.36 21.31 3.73
N MET A 91 5.03 21.14 2.59
CA MET A 91 4.49 21.40 1.26
C MET A 91 5.18 20.52 0.21
N PHE A 92 4.47 20.23 -0.90
CA PHE A 92 4.94 19.56 -2.12
C PHE A 92 5.69 18.24 -1.89
N GLN A 93 5.02 17.11 -2.14
CA GLN A 93 5.63 15.79 -1.97
C GLN A 93 5.77 15.08 -3.31
N ARG A 94 6.84 14.27 -3.40
CA ARG A 94 6.99 13.25 -4.43
C ARG A 94 6.85 11.89 -3.76
N ILE A 95 5.94 11.05 -4.25
CA ILE A 95 5.74 9.70 -3.74
C ILE A 95 6.24 8.71 -4.77
N GLU A 96 7.12 7.82 -4.35
CA GLU A 96 7.57 6.67 -5.09
C GLU A 96 6.93 5.42 -4.51
N MET A 97 6.57 4.49 -5.37
CA MET A 97 6.01 3.20 -4.98
C MET A 97 6.56 2.09 -5.87
N ARG A 98 6.92 0.97 -5.27
CA ARG A 98 7.24 -0.27 -6.00
C ARG A 98 6.78 -1.48 -5.21
N ILE A 99 6.43 -2.55 -5.92
CA ILE A 99 6.28 -3.88 -5.37
C ILE A 99 7.68 -4.49 -5.24
N VAL A 100 8.00 -5.06 -4.09
CA VAL A 100 9.33 -5.65 -3.83
C VAL A 100 9.32 -7.17 -3.89
N GLY A 101 8.14 -7.80 -3.85
CA GLY A 101 7.95 -9.25 -3.93
C GLY A 101 6.63 -9.68 -3.30
N TRP A 102 6.44 -11.00 -3.19
CA TRP A 102 5.25 -11.61 -2.60
C TRP A 102 5.58 -12.95 -1.96
N ASP A 103 4.70 -13.44 -1.11
CA ASP A 103 4.62 -14.83 -0.67
C ASP A 103 3.34 -15.47 -1.23
N GLU A 104 2.93 -16.62 -0.73
CA GLU A 104 1.74 -17.33 -1.21
C GLU A 104 0.44 -16.54 -1.03
N ARG A 105 0.41 -15.57 -0.11
CA ARG A 105 -0.79 -14.86 0.31
C ARG A 105 -0.74 -13.34 0.10
N PHE A 106 0.44 -12.72 0.23
CA PHE A 106 0.58 -11.28 0.29
C PHE A 106 1.57 -10.73 -0.73
N PHE A 107 1.24 -9.58 -1.30
CA PHE A 107 2.18 -8.73 -2.01
C PHE A 107 2.78 -7.72 -1.04
N TYR A 108 4.08 -7.55 -1.09
CA TYR A 108 4.85 -6.59 -0.29
C TYR A 108 5.15 -5.37 -1.12
N ILE A 109 4.72 -4.21 -0.63
CA ILE A 109 4.81 -2.94 -1.33
C ILE A 109 5.61 -1.96 -0.49
N VAL A 110 6.71 -1.46 -1.04
CA VAL A 110 7.47 -0.37 -0.43
C VAL A 110 7.05 0.94 -1.09
N GLN A 111 6.71 1.91 -0.27
CA GLN A 111 6.42 3.28 -0.70
C GLN A 111 7.33 4.26 0.04
N SER A 112 7.81 5.27 -0.64
CA SER A 112 8.62 6.33 -0.04
C SER A 112 8.13 7.71 -0.48
N MET A 113 8.24 8.66 0.42
CA MET A 113 7.90 10.07 0.17
C MET A 113 9.16 10.91 0.18
N TRP A 114 9.30 11.75 -0.83
CA TRP A 114 10.49 12.56 -1.04
C TRP A 114 10.12 14.02 -1.18
N VAL A 115 10.88 14.89 -0.53
CA VAL A 115 10.75 16.34 -0.64
C VAL A 115 12.15 16.92 -0.90
N ALA A 116 12.30 17.66 -1.97
CA ALA A 116 13.58 18.28 -2.37
C ALA A 116 14.77 17.31 -2.38
N GLY A 117 14.56 16.05 -2.78
CA GLY A 117 15.61 15.04 -2.84
C GLY A 117 15.89 14.31 -1.52
N GLU A 118 15.20 14.67 -0.42
CA GLU A 118 15.32 13.99 0.87
C GLU A 118 14.12 13.04 1.11
N CYS A 119 14.41 11.80 1.53
CA CYS A 119 13.38 10.85 1.92
C CYS A 119 12.80 11.22 3.29
N THR A 120 11.51 11.53 3.34
CA THR A 120 10.83 12.00 4.54
C THR A 120 10.14 10.88 5.30
N SER A 121 9.60 9.90 4.59
CA SER A 121 8.98 8.71 5.17
C SER A 121 9.06 7.52 4.22
N GLN A 122 8.97 6.32 4.81
CA GLN A 122 8.90 5.06 4.08
C GLN A 122 7.86 4.16 4.73
N ALA A 123 7.04 3.52 3.91
CA ALA A 123 6.07 2.51 4.34
C ALA A 123 6.37 1.16 3.68
N LEU A 124 6.23 0.09 4.46
CA LEU A 124 6.08 -1.28 3.97
C LEU A 124 4.65 -1.71 4.23
N LEU A 125 3.98 -2.20 3.18
CA LEU A 125 2.63 -2.73 3.27
C LEU A 125 2.62 -4.19 2.84
N ARG A 126 1.82 -5.00 3.52
CA ARG A 126 1.39 -6.30 2.99
C ARG A 126 -0.07 -6.19 2.56
N THR A 127 -0.33 -6.57 1.30
CA THR A 127 -1.65 -6.48 0.67
C THR A 127 -2.07 -7.84 0.15
N ALA A 128 -3.35 -8.17 0.32
CA ALA A 128 -3.94 -9.39 -0.21
C ALA A 128 -4.97 -9.04 -1.28
N VAL A 129 -5.05 -9.87 -2.32
CA VAL A 129 -6.22 -9.93 -3.18
C VAL A 129 -7.22 -10.88 -2.55
N VAL A 130 -8.49 -10.49 -2.50
CA VAL A 130 -9.54 -11.25 -1.82
C VAL A 130 -10.72 -11.53 -2.74
N ALA A 131 -11.31 -12.70 -2.60
CA ALA A 131 -12.53 -13.10 -3.29
C ALA A 131 -13.43 -13.89 -2.34
N LYS A 132 -14.71 -13.52 -2.25
CA LYS A 132 -15.70 -14.22 -1.40
C LYS A 132 -15.21 -14.44 0.05
N GLY A 133 -14.56 -13.41 0.63
CA GLY A 133 -14.06 -13.45 2.01
C GLY A 133 -12.76 -14.26 2.22
N ARG A 134 -12.13 -14.77 1.17
CA ARG A 134 -10.87 -15.53 1.23
C ARG A 134 -9.77 -14.86 0.43
N SER A 135 -8.52 -15.09 0.82
CA SER A 135 -7.34 -14.66 0.06
C SER A 135 -7.26 -15.42 -1.26
N VAL A 136 -6.97 -14.72 -2.35
CA VAL A 136 -6.60 -15.31 -3.64
C VAL A 136 -5.09 -15.55 -3.61
N PRO A 137 -4.60 -16.75 -3.97
CA PRO A 137 -3.16 -17.01 -4.06
C PRO A 137 -2.46 -15.98 -4.93
N THR A 138 -1.29 -15.52 -4.52
CA THR A 138 -0.54 -14.49 -5.27
C THR A 138 -0.12 -15.00 -6.64
N GLY A 139 0.18 -16.29 -6.79
CA GLY A 139 0.47 -16.92 -8.07
C GLY A 139 -0.68 -16.79 -9.08
N ASP A 140 -1.94 -16.91 -8.63
CA ASP A 140 -3.11 -16.73 -9.51
C ASP A 140 -3.25 -15.27 -9.96
N VAL A 141 -2.92 -14.33 -9.08
CA VAL A 141 -2.91 -12.90 -9.40
C VAL A 141 -1.77 -12.57 -10.37
N ALA A 142 -0.57 -13.12 -10.15
CA ALA A 142 0.59 -12.94 -11.02
C ALA A 142 0.29 -13.49 -12.42
N ALA A 143 -0.30 -14.70 -12.52
CA ALA A 143 -0.72 -15.28 -13.79
C ALA A 143 -1.74 -14.40 -14.52
N GLU A 144 -2.73 -13.83 -13.79
CA GLU A 144 -3.72 -12.91 -14.38
C GLU A 144 -3.10 -11.61 -14.90
N LEU A 145 -1.96 -11.18 -14.34
CA LEU A 145 -1.19 -10.02 -14.78
C LEU A 145 -0.12 -10.37 -15.83
N ASN A 146 -0.02 -11.63 -16.24
CA ASN A 146 1.00 -12.15 -17.17
C ASN A 146 2.44 -11.85 -16.68
N VAL A 147 2.69 -12.03 -15.39
CA VAL A 147 4.02 -11.96 -14.80
C VAL A 147 4.41 -13.30 -14.21
N ASP A 148 5.70 -13.46 -13.91
CA ASP A 148 6.19 -14.68 -13.26
C ASP A 148 5.40 -14.94 -11.97
N THR A 149 5.02 -16.18 -11.73
CA THR A 149 4.34 -16.61 -10.51
C THR A 149 5.29 -16.81 -9.35
N VAL A 150 6.59 -16.91 -9.64
CA VAL A 150 7.64 -16.99 -8.63
C VAL A 150 8.00 -15.57 -8.17
N SER A 151 7.98 -15.35 -6.85
CA SER A 151 8.41 -14.07 -6.28
C SER A 151 9.90 -13.85 -6.48
N PRO A 152 10.36 -12.63 -6.78
CA PRO A 152 11.77 -12.30 -6.58
C PRO A 152 12.15 -12.40 -5.11
N ASP A 153 13.45 -12.52 -4.85
CA ASP A 153 13.98 -12.54 -3.49
C ASP A 153 13.59 -11.26 -2.74
N LEU A 154 13.01 -11.46 -1.57
CA LEU A 154 12.61 -10.36 -0.72
C LEU A 154 13.85 -9.71 -0.06
N PRO A 155 13.91 -8.36 0.05
CA PRO A 155 14.95 -7.72 0.83
C PRO A 155 14.99 -8.27 2.27
N ALA A 156 16.18 -8.46 2.82
CA ALA A 156 16.37 -9.09 4.13
C ALA A 156 15.55 -8.42 5.26
N TRP A 157 15.45 -7.08 5.25
CA TRP A 157 14.65 -6.37 6.24
C TRP A 157 13.13 -6.59 6.09
N VAL A 158 12.66 -6.88 4.87
CA VAL A 158 11.25 -7.25 4.61
C VAL A 158 11.00 -8.65 5.14
N ALA A 159 11.90 -9.61 4.87
CA ALA A 159 11.81 -10.96 5.41
C ALA A 159 11.77 -10.96 6.95
N ALA A 160 12.66 -10.19 7.60
CA ALA A 160 12.68 -10.05 9.05
C ALA A 160 11.38 -9.43 9.60
N TRP A 161 10.79 -8.46 8.89
CA TRP A 161 9.51 -7.88 9.27
C TRP A 161 8.36 -8.90 9.16
N ILE A 162 8.35 -9.73 8.12
CA ILE A 162 7.35 -10.81 7.93
C ILE A 162 7.42 -11.80 9.09
N GLU A 163 8.62 -12.24 9.45
CA GLU A 163 8.86 -13.14 10.58
C GLU A 163 8.34 -12.52 11.89
N ALA A 164 8.69 -11.26 12.17
CA ALA A 164 8.21 -10.55 13.35
C ALA A 164 6.69 -10.40 13.39
N GLU A 165 6.03 -10.08 12.26
CA GLU A 165 4.57 -10.00 12.17
C GLU A 165 3.90 -11.36 12.37
N GLY A 166 4.57 -12.46 12.00
CA GLY A 166 4.09 -13.83 12.24
C GLY A 166 4.01 -14.21 13.71
N THR A 167 4.81 -13.57 14.57
CA THR A 167 4.79 -13.79 16.03
C THR A 167 3.76 -12.92 16.75
N ARG A 168 3.16 -11.94 16.06
CA ARG A 168 2.20 -11.01 16.66
C ARG A 168 0.87 -11.70 16.95
N PRO A 169 0.41 -11.76 18.21
CA PRO A 169 -0.83 -12.43 18.57
C PRO A 169 -2.04 -11.69 18.01
N TRP A 170 -3.05 -12.48 17.64
CA TRP A 170 -4.36 -11.98 17.28
C TRP A 170 -5.45 -12.86 17.91
N PRO A 171 -6.38 -12.31 18.73
CA PRO A 171 -6.47 -10.90 19.15
C PRO A 171 -5.29 -10.47 20.03
N PRO A 172 -5.05 -9.13 20.21
CA PRO A 172 -3.99 -8.66 21.09
C PRO A 172 -4.16 -9.13 22.52
N GLU A 173 -3.09 -9.59 23.16
CA GLU A 173 -3.12 -10.00 24.55
C GLU A 173 -3.40 -8.82 25.49
N GLY A 174 -4.19 -9.04 26.55
CA GLY A 174 -4.40 -8.10 27.64
C GLY A 174 -5.17 -6.81 27.31
N VAL A 175 -5.81 -6.73 26.14
CA VAL A 175 -6.50 -5.48 25.69
C VAL A 175 -8.03 -5.60 25.74
N LEU A 176 -8.56 -6.77 26.04
CA LEU A 176 -10.03 -6.94 26.12
C LEU A 176 -10.59 -6.30 27.39
N PRO A 177 -11.62 -5.45 27.29
CA PRO A 177 -12.36 -4.98 28.47
C PRO A 177 -12.90 -6.17 29.26
N GLU A 178 -12.96 -6.07 30.59
CA GLU A 178 -13.56 -7.09 31.43
C GLU A 178 -14.99 -7.43 30.94
N GLY A 179 -15.26 -8.73 30.75
CA GLY A 179 -16.55 -9.23 30.28
C GLY A 179 -16.74 -9.28 28.76
N HIS A 180 -15.74 -8.89 27.97
CA HIS A 180 -15.81 -9.03 26.52
C HIS A 180 -15.40 -10.43 26.08
N VAL A 181 -16.36 -11.19 25.53
CA VAL A 181 -16.10 -12.49 24.88
C VAL A 181 -15.92 -12.20 23.38
N PRO A 182 -14.76 -12.51 22.79
CA PRO A 182 -14.58 -12.32 21.35
C PRO A 182 -15.57 -13.23 20.59
N PRO A 183 -16.11 -12.76 19.45
CA PRO A 183 -16.95 -13.61 18.62
C PRO A 183 -16.15 -14.83 18.18
N SER A 184 -16.74 -16.02 18.29
CA SER A 184 -16.18 -17.26 17.74
C SER A 184 -16.04 -17.12 16.23
N ILE A 185 -14.84 -17.34 15.71
CA ILE A 185 -14.50 -17.32 14.28
C ILE A 185 -15.04 -18.57 13.60
#